data_53c7cfd5c5b3c398f695684157375198
#
_entry.id   53c7cfd5c5b3c398f695684157375198
#
_cell.length_a   1.000
_cell.length_b   1.000
_cell.length_c   1.000
_cell.angle_alpha   90.00
_cell.angle_beta   90.00
_cell.angle_gamma   90.00
#
_symmetry.space_group_name_H-M   'P 1'
#
loop_
_entity.id
_entity.type
_entity.pdbx_description
1 polymer ?
#
loop_
_entity_poly.entity_id
_entity_poly.type
_entity_poly.pdbx_seq_one_letter_code
_entity_poly.pdbx_strand_id
1 'polypeptide(L)'
;MKKLALFTMLFVALSVMAQEKPVVEFNERTHDFGTVKEEVGKVTTVFTFTNHFLAPLTIKSVKPSCGCTTGDFTKQPVAPKAKGEISVTYNTTNRPNAFTKSITVVLTNGTEDFTEVLYIKGQVTPKPVEPTAEVK
;
A
#
# COMPACT_ATOMS: atom_id res chain seq x y z
N MET A 1 -58.86 34.64 -24.68
CA MET A 1 -58.04 33.48 -25.00
C MET A 1 -56.78 33.55 -24.16
N LYS A 2 -56.70 32.73 -23.15
CA LYS A 2 -55.61 32.74 -22.23
C LYS A 2 -54.56 31.72 -22.69
N LYS A 3 -53.39 32.18 -23.09
CA LYS A 3 -52.25 31.32 -23.39
C LYS A 3 -51.49 31.07 -22.08
N LEU A 4 -51.67 29.89 -21.57
CA LEU A 4 -50.92 29.42 -20.42
C LEU A 4 -49.55 28.91 -20.88
N ALA A 5 -48.52 29.71 -20.67
CA ALA A 5 -47.15 29.28 -20.91
C ALA A 5 -46.67 28.45 -19.71
N LEU A 6 -46.57 27.13 -19.94
CA LEU A 6 -46.01 26.21 -19.02
C LEU A 6 -44.48 26.36 -19.03
N PHE A 7 -43.93 27.06 -18.05
CA PHE A 7 -42.50 27.18 -17.86
C PHE A 7 -42.01 25.94 -17.11
N THR A 8 -41.63 24.93 -17.83
CA THR A 8 -41.01 23.73 -17.30
C THR A 8 -39.59 24.08 -16.85
N MET A 9 -39.42 24.36 -15.57
CA MET A 9 -38.13 24.60 -14.94
C MET A 9 -37.43 23.24 -14.75
N LEU A 10 -36.56 22.93 -15.72
CA LEU A 10 -35.68 21.75 -15.67
C LEU A 10 -34.66 21.95 -14.56
N PHE A 11 -34.94 21.40 -13.38
CA PHE A 11 -34.00 21.33 -12.27
C PHE A 11 -32.94 20.27 -12.62
N VAL A 12 -31.85 20.72 -13.26
CA VAL A 12 -30.65 19.87 -13.35
C VAL A 12 -30.02 19.85 -11.97
N ALA A 13 -30.33 18.81 -11.19
CA ALA A 13 -29.62 18.49 -9.98
C ALA A 13 -28.19 18.08 -10.38
N LEU A 14 -27.24 19.01 -10.33
CA LEU A 14 -25.84 18.68 -10.31
C LEU A 14 -25.58 17.93 -9.00
N SER A 15 -25.58 16.61 -9.10
CA SER A 15 -25.02 15.76 -8.04
C SER A 15 -23.52 16.00 -8.04
N VAL A 16 -23.06 16.96 -7.26
CA VAL A 16 -21.65 17.08 -6.90
C VAL A 16 -21.35 15.84 -6.05
N MET A 17 -20.85 14.80 -6.68
CA MET A 17 -20.20 13.72 -5.96
C MET A 17 -18.97 14.34 -5.29
N ALA A 18 -19.11 14.70 -4.03
CA ALA A 18 -17.96 15.02 -3.18
C ALA A 18 -17.12 13.74 -3.11
N GLN A 19 -16.03 13.72 -3.87
CA GLN A 19 -15.01 12.69 -3.68
C GLN A 19 -14.42 12.93 -2.30
N GLU A 20 -14.77 12.07 -1.36
CA GLU A 20 -14.14 12.07 -0.04
C GLU A 20 -12.64 11.86 -0.27
N LYS A 21 -11.84 12.85 0.12
CA LYS A 21 -10.38 12.70 0.08
C LYS A 21 -10.00 11.52 0.97
N PRO A 22 -9.14 10.62 0.49
CA PRO A 22 -8.67 9.53 1.31
C PRO A 22 -8.01 10.08 2.57
N VAL A 23 -8.18 9.39 3.70
CA VAL A 23 -7.60 9.76 5.00
C VAL A 23 -6.07 9.83 4.91
N VAL A 24 -5.50 8.93 4.13
CA VAL A 24 -4.06 8.89 3.81
C VAL A 24 -3.86 8.70 2.31
N GLU A 25 -2.83 9.34 1.78
CA GLU A 25 -2.40 9.17 0.40
C GLU A 25 -1.00 8.57 0.37
N PHE A 26 -0.88 7.40 -0.25
CA PHE A 26 0.42 6.73 -0.44
C PHE A 26 1.07 7.18 -1.73
N ASN A 27 2.41 7.27 -1.74
CA ASN A 27 3.22 7.49 -2.94
C ASN A 27 2.96 6.40 -4.00
N GLU A 28 2.81 5.17 -3.54
CA GLU A 28 2.39 4.01 -4.32
C GLU A 28 1.69 3.00 -3.39
N ARG A 29 0.79 2.19 -3.93
CA ARG A 29 0.13 1.12 -3.16
C ARG A 29 0.64 -0.27 -3.50
N THR A 30 1.37 -0.37 -4.61
CA THR A 30 1.99 -1.60 -5.08
C THR A 30 3.41 -1.30 -5.52
N HIS A 31 4.37 -1.94 -4.88
CA HIS A 31 5.76 -1.86 -5.28
C HIS A 31 6.19 -3.11 -6.04
N ASP A 32 6.76 -2.93 -7.22
CA ASP A 32 7.28 -4.01 -8.05
C ASP A 32 8.81 -4.03 -7.98
N PHE A 33 9.36 -5.05 -7.33
CA PHE A 33 10.81 -5.26 -7.28
C PHE A 33 11.40 -5.72 -8.63
N GLY A 34 10.56 -6.04 -9.61
CA GLY A 34 11.02 -6.61 -10.87
C GLY A 34 11.62 -7.99 -10.68
N THR A 35 12.69 -8.28 -11.42
CA THR A 35 13.41 -9.55 -11.32
C THR A 35 14.54 -9.43 -10.30
N VAL A 36 14.50 -10.26 -9.28
CA VAL A 36 15.47 -10.30 -8.17
C VAL A 36 16.10 -11.68 -8.12
N LYS A 37 17.42 -11.74 -7.88
CA LYS A 37 18.11 -13.00 -7.66
C LYS A 37 17.86 -13.53 -6.26
N GLU A 38 17.65 -14.82 -6.13
CA GLU A 38 17.49 -15.48 -4.82
C GLU A 38 18.67 -15.22 -3.88
N GLU A 39 19.88 -15.13 -4.44
CA GLU A 39 21.13 -14.88 -3.69
C GLU A 39 21.17 -13.54 -2.96
N VAL A 40 20.33 -12.56 -3.38
CA VAL A 40 20.23 -11.26 -2.71
C VAL A 40 19.74 -11.41 -1.26
N GLY A 41 18.94 -12.44 -1.00
CA GLY A 41 18.45 -12.81 0.33
C GLY A 41 17.31 -11.96 0.83
N LYS A 42 17.40 -10.63 0.71
CA LYS A 42 16.36 -9.69 1.14
C LYS A 42 16.28 -8.48 0.23
N VAL A 43 15.06 -8.05 -0.05
CA VAL A 43 14.78 -6.79 -0.75
C VAL A 43 13.83 -5.94 0.08
N THR A 44 14.07 -4.63 0.10
CA THR A 44 13.31 -3.70 0.94
C THR A 44 12.79 -2.55 0.09
N THR A 45 11.57 -2.14 0.36
CA THR A 45 10.98 -0.89 -0.16
C THR A 45 10.39 -0.07 0.96
N VAL A 46 10.19 1.22 0.73
CA VAL A 46 9.58 2.15 1.67
C VAL A 46 8.35 2.77 1.03
N PHE A 47 7.18 2.53 1.63
CA PHE A 47 5.95 3.24 1.29
C PHE A 47 5.87 4.49 2.15
N THR A 48 5.71 5.64 1.50
CA THR A 48 5.50 6.92 2.18
C THR A 48 4.05 7.32 2.02
N PHE A 49 3.42 7.76 3.10
CA PHE A 49 2.07 8.29 3.06
C PHE A 49 2.02 9.72 3.59
N THR A 50 1.06 10.49 3.10
CA THR A 50 0.72 11.82 3.61
C THR A 50 -0.57 11.71 4.40
N ASN A 51 -0.58 12.29 5.61
CA ASN A 51 -1.79 12.37 6.43
C ASN A 51 -2.68 13.52 5.93
N HIS A 52 -3.82 13.17 5.34
CA HIS A 52 -4.83 14.14 4.91
C HIS A 52 -5.95 14.35 5.94
N PHE A 53 -5.88 13.64 7.05
CA PHE A 53 -6.82 13.82 8.15
C PHE A 53 -6.51 15.10 8.93
N LEU A 54 -7.51 15.63 9.65
CA LEU A 54 -7.37 16.88 10.40
C LEU A 54 -6.72 16.69 11.77
N ALA A 55 -6.47 15.45 12.18
CA ALA A 55 -5.82 15.09 13.43
C ALA A 55 -4.57 14.24 13.18
N PRO A 56 -3.64 14.14 14.13
CA PRO A 56 -2.51 13.23 14.02
C PRO A 56 -2.96 11.79 13.85
N LEU A 57 -2.25 11.04 12.99
CA LEU A 57 -2.47 9.61 12.76
C LEU A 57 -1.26 8.83 13.28
N THR A 58 -1.53 7.78 14.02
CA THR A 58 -0.50 6.83 14.48
C THR A 58 -0.67 5.49 13.76
N ILE A 59 0.41 4.91 13.28
CA ILE A 59 0.38 3.55 12.75
C ILE A 59 0.27 2.60 13.94
N LYS A 60 -0.83 1.86 14.02
CA LYS A 60 -1.13 0.91 15.08
C LYS A 60 -0.49 -0.44 14.83
N SER A 61 -0.54 -0.89 13.59
CA SER A 61 0.06 -2.16 13.19
C SER A 61 0.35 -2.22 11.69
N VAL A 62 1.36 -3.01 11.36
CA VAL A 62 1.71 -3.40 9.97
C VAL A 62 1.82 -4.91 9.96
N LYS A 63 0.91 -5.57 9.25
CA LYS A 63 0.81 -7.04 9.21
C LYS A 63 0.98 -7.56 7.78
N PRO A 64 2.13 -8.15 7.45
CA PRO A 64 2.31 -8.86 6.19
C PRO A 64 1.47 -10.14 6.13
N SER A 65 1.11 -10.56 4.93
CA SER A 65 0.31 -11.78 4.68
C SER A 65 1.09 -13.09 4.90
N CYS A 66 2.43 -13.04 5.00
CA CYS A 66 3.25 -14.22 5.26
C CYS A 66 4.47 -13.89 6.15
N GLY A 67 5.05 -14.90 6.77
CA GLY A 67 6.31 -14.76 7.54
C GLY A 67 7.55 -14.50 6.68
N CYS A 68 7.43 -14.55 5.35
CA CYS A 68 8.49 -14.20 4.39
C CYS A 68 8.67 -12.68 4.22
N THR A 69 7.75 -11.90 4.75
CA THR A 69 7.73 -10.44 4.67
C THR A 69 7.71 -9.86 6.07
N THR A 70 8.51 -8.85 6.31
CA THR A 70 8.53 -8.10 7.57
C THR A 70 8.25 -6.64 7.30
N GLY A 71 7.60 -5.99 8.25
CA GLY A 71 7.30 -4.56 8.16
C GLY A 71 7.84 -3.81 9.37
N ASP A 72 8.37 -2.63 9.13
CA ASP A 72 8.67 -1.63 10.16
C ASP A 72 8.03 -0.31 9.77
N PHE A 73 7.82 0.61 10.70
CA PHE A 73 7.04 1.80 10.44
C PHE A 73 7.36 2.95 11.41
N THR A 74 6.99 4.16 11.01
CA THR A 74 7.06 5.35 11.86
C THR A 74 6.25 5.14 13.14
N LYS A 75 6.90 5.18 14.30
CA LYS A 75 6.26 4.96 15.61
C LYS A 75 5.62 6.23 16.17
N GLN A 76 6.07 7.39 15.72
CA GLN A 76 5.58 8.67 16.18
C GLN A 76 4.25 9.03 15.49
N PRO A 77 3.36 9.79 16.16
CA PRO A 77 2.18 10.33 15.51
C PRO A 77 2.57 11.20 14.31
N VAL A 78 1.89 11.00 13.19
CA VAL A 78 2.08 11.78 11.96
C VAL A 78 1.09 12.92 11.96
N ALA A 79 1.57 14.16 12.07
CA ALA A 79 0.74 15.36 12.09
C ALA A 79 -0.05 15.54 10.78
N PRO A 80 -1.16 16.30 10.79
CA PRO A 80 -1.87 16.66 9.56
C PRO A 80 -0.93 17.23 8.50
N LYS A 81 -1.05 16.78 7.26
CA LYS A 81 -0.20 17.11 6.10
C LYS A 81 1.26 16.66 6.20
N ALA A 82 1.66 16.02 7.29
CA ALA A 82 2.97 15.40 7.42
C ALA A 82 3.01 14.01 6.77
N LYS A 83 4.22 13.47 6.64
CA LYS A 83 4.47 12.18 6.03
C LYS A 83 4.89 11.15 7.07
N GLY A 84 4.44 9.92 6.88
CA GLY A 84 4.89 8.73 7.60
C GLY A 84 5.45 7.70 6.63
N GLU A 85 6.21 6.75 7.15
CA GLU A 85 6.89 5.73 6.36
C GLU A 85 6.60 4.33 6.88
N ILE A 86 6.49 3.39 5.95
CA ILE A 86 6.36 1.97 6.21
C ILE A 86 7.41 1.24 5.38
N SER A 87 8.39 0.66 6.03
CA SER A 87 9.44 -0.13 5.40
C SER A 87 8.99 -1.59 5.33
N VAL A 88 9.05 -2.19 4.16
CA VAL A 88 8.66 -3.58 3.93
C VAL A 88 9.83 -4.35 3.33
N THR A 89 10.20 -5.45 3.98
CA THR A 89 11.29 -6.32 3.55
C THR A 89 10.77 -7.70 3.20
N TYR A 90 11.11 -8.18 2.02
CA TYR A 90 10.79 -9.53 1.54
C TYR A 90 12.05 -10.39 1.52
N ASN A 91 11.95 -11.61 2.04
CA ASN A 91 13.03 -12.60 2.02
C ASN A 91 12.92 -13.48 0.77
N THR A 92 13.92 -13.40 -0.10
CA THR A 92 13.99 -14.15 -1.36
C THR A 92 14.60 -15.55 -1.21
N THR A 93 15.27 -15.83 -0.08
CA THR A 93 15.98 -17.09 0.16
C THR A 93 15.03 -18.28 0.14
N ASN A 94 15.31 -19.27 -0.67
CA ASN A 94 14.50 -20.48 -0.88
C ASN A 94 13.05 -20.17 -1.34
N ARG A 95 12.87 -19.05 -2.06
CA ARG A 95 11.57 -18.61 -2.57
C ARG A 95 11.66 -18.21 -4.04
N PRO A 96 12.08 -19.11 -4.95
CA PRO A 96 12.08 -18.82 -6.37
C PRO A 96 10.65 -18.61 -6.89
N ASN A 97 10.52 -18.05 -8.06
CA ASN A 97 9.30 -17.72 -8.78
C ASN A 97 8.68 -16.36 -8.43
N ALA A 98 7.56 -16.09 -9.08
CA ALA A 98 6.80 -14.86 -8.87
C ALA A 98 6.20 -14.82 -7.47
N PHE A 99 6.15 -13.62 -6.89
CA PHE A 99 5.48 -13.40 -5.62
C PHE A 99 4.61 -12.15 -5.70
N THR A 100 3.53 -12.17 -4.94
CA THR A 100 2.69 -11.02 -4.61
C THR A 100 2.26 -11.16 -3.16
N LYS A 101 2.60 -10.19 -2.33
CA LYS A 101 2.28 -10.21 -0.89
C LYS A 101 1.53 -8.94 -0.52
N SER A 102 0.50 -9.09 0.30
CA SER A 102 -0.23 -7.98 0.87
C SER A 102 0.29 -7.61 2.26
N ILE A 103 0.21 -6.34 2.57
CA ILE A 103 0.57 -5.79 3.87
C ILE A 103 -0.63 -4.97 4.36
N THR A 104 -1.22 -5.40 5.45
CA THR A 104 -2.33 -4.68 6.08
C THR A 104 -1.78 -3.67 7.07
N VAL A 105 -2.10 -2.40 6.86
CA VAL A 105 -1.69 -1.27 7.70
C VAL A 105 -2.92 -0.76 8.44
N VAL A 106 -2.85 -0.68 9.76
CA VAL A 106 -3.90 -0.07 10.57
C VAL A 106 -3.36 1.21 11.18
N LEU A 107 -4.04 2.31 10.87
CA LEU A 107 -3.76 3.64 11.45
C LEU A 107 -4.90 4.01 12.39
N THR A 108 -4.63 4.87 13.35
CA THR A 108 -5.65 5.38 14.27
C THR A 108 -5.48 6.87 14.54
N ASN A 109 -6.59 7.57 14.72
CA ASN A 109 -6.61 8.94 15.24
C ASN A 109 -6.85 9.00 16.77
N GLY A 110 -6.88 7.82 17.41
CA GLY A 110 -7.20 7.65 18.82
C GLY A 110 -8.69 7.34 19.11
N THR A 111 -9.58 7.58 18.15
CA THR A 111 -11.02 7.28 18.26
C THR A 111 -11.47 6.25 17.23
N GLU A 112 -10.94 6.33 16.01
CA GLU A 112 -11.28 5.48 14.88
C GLU A 112 -10.01 4.82 14.32
N ASP A 113 -10.18 3.61 13.80
CA ASP A 113 -9.14 2.87 13.09
C ASP A 113 -9.41 2.90 11.58
N PHE A 114 -8.36 3.14 10.81
CA PHE A 114 -8.37 3.15 9.34
C PHE A 114 -7.48 2.01 8.84
N THR A 115 -8.02 1.17 7.98
CA THR A 115 -7.28 0.03 7.42
C THR A 115 -6.92 0.30 5.97
N GLU A 116 -5.65 0.18 5.66
CA GLU A 116 -5.08 0.29 4.32
C GLU A 116 -4.36 -0.99 3.93
N VAL A 117 -4.37 -1.31 2.66
CA VAL A 117 -3.65 -2.49 2.14
C VAL A 117 -2.66 -2.05 1.09
N LEU A 118 -1.41 -2.50 1.26
CA LEU A 118 -0.31 -2.31 0.35
C LEU A 118 0.11 -3.65 -0.24
N TYR A 119 0.79 -3.63 -1.37
CA TYR A 119 1.26 -4.83 -2.04
C TYR A 119 2.73 -4.69 -2.44
N ILE A 120 3.43 -5.79 -2.34
CA ILE A 120 4.73 -5.97 -2.99
C ILE A 120 4.64 -7.14 -3.97
N LYS A 121 5.34 -7.04 -5.07
CA LYS A 121 5.42 -8.10 -6.07
C LYS A 121 6.79 -8.14 -6.73
N GLY A 122 7.08 -9.23 -7.38
CA GLY A 122 8.32 -9.41 -8.11
C GLY A 122 8.49 -10.84 -8.61
N GLN A 123 9.62 -11.07 -9.24
CA GLN A 123 10.02 -12.38 -9.74
C GLN A 123 11.38 -12.73 -9.15
N VAL A 124 11.47 -13.82 -8.42
CA VAL A 124 12.74 -14.34 -7.90
C VAL A 124 13.29 -15.39 -8.83
N THR A 125 14.50 -15.12 -9.38
CA THR A 125 15.24 -16.12 -10.15
C THR A 125 16.01 -17.04 -9.20
N PRO A 126 15.88 -18.37 -9.38
CA PRO A 126 16.55 -19.32 -8.50
C PRO A 126 18.07 -19.20 -8.60
N LYS A 127 18.74 -19.55 -7.51
CA LYS A 127 20.19 -19.68 -7.50
C LYS A 127 20.60 -20.76 -8.52
N PRO A 128 21.62 -20.50 -9.35
CA PRO A 128 22.17 -21.53 -10.22
C PRO A 128 22.58 -22.76 -9.43
N VAL A 129 22.07 -23.91 -9.82
CA VAL A 129 22.53 -25.18 -9.28
C VAL A 129 23.93 -25.43 -9.86
N GLU A 130 24.95 -25.34 -9.04
CA GLU A 130 26.28 -25.82 -9.46
C GLU A 130 26.16 -27.31 -9.75
N PRO A 131 26.54 -27.77 -10.95
CA PRO A 131 26.58 -29.19 -11.21
C PRO A 131 27.56 -29.83 -10.22
N THR A 132 27.02 -30.70 -9.36
CA THR A 132 27.86 -31.52 -8.51
C THR A 132 28.74 -32.37 -9.44
N ALA A 133 30.03 -32.04 -9.48
CA ALA A 133 30.96 -32.92 -10.18
C ALA A 133 30.95 -34.23 -9.44
N GLU A 134 30.39 -35.29 -10.08
CA GLU A 134 30.56 -36.65 -9.58
C GLU A 134 32.05 -36.96 -9.62
N VAL A 135 32.65 -36.97 -8.45
CA VAL A 135 33.99 -37.53 -8.31
C VAL A 135 33.86 -39.04 -8.38
N LYS A 136 34.31 -39.57 -9.47
CA LYS A 136 34.51 -41.01 -9.56
C LYS A 136 35.63 -41.43 -8.65
#